data_9ffd5f79c7efe47b7ff7aefa2aa29dfc
#
_entry.id   9ffd5f79c7efe47b7ff7aefa2aa29dfc
#
_cell.length_a   1.000
_cell.length_b   1.000
_cell.length_c   1.000
_cell.angle_alpha   90.00
_cell.angle_beta   90.00
_cell.angle_gamma   90.00
#
_symmetry.space_group_name_H-M   'P 1'
#
loop_
_entity.id
_entity.type
_entity.pdbx_description
1 polymer ?
#
loop_
_entity_poly.entity_id
_entity_poly.type
_entity_poly.pdbx_seq_one_letter_code
_entity_poly.pdbx_strand_id
1 'polypeptide(L)'
;MTASDSGSAGVIYEVRLEIAPEAIREFDAWLPGHADELLALDGFEDYEIIRHEQAAADGYLRRTVRYRLRDREALDRYFEEHAERLQADGRRRFGTVMRAERQIQSPGKL
;
A
#
# COMPACT_ATOMS: atom_id res chain seq x y z
N MET A 1 -18.26 -4.65 -25.76
CA MET A 1 -18.10 -4.37 -25.08
C MET A 1 -17.73 -4.44 -24.44
N THR A 2 -17.47 -4.45 -24.28
CA THR A 2 -17.15 -4.27 -23.53
C THR A 2 -16.84 -4.30 -22.59
N ALA A 3 -16.76 -4.42 -22.55
CA ALA A 3 -16.52 -4.20 -21.61
C ALA A 3 -16.23 -4.25 -20.75
N SER A 4 -16.10 -4.32 -20.86
CA SER A 4 -15.93 -4.15 -20.00
C SER A 4 -15.67 -4.16 -19.21
N ASP A 5 -15.57 -4.15 -19.44
CA ASP A 5 -15.42 -3.92 -18.63
C ASP A 5 -15.18 -3.68 -17.90
N SER A 6 -15.34 -3.64 -18.11
CA SER A 6 -15.24 -3.30 -17.50
C SER A 6 -14.66 -3.09 -16.66
N GLY A 7 -14.05 -3.48 -16.91
CA GLY A 7 -13.26 -3.58 -15.85
C GLY A 7 -13.22 -2.58 -14.91
N SER A 8 -13.59 -1.95 -15.30
CA SER A 8 -13.87 -0.94 -14.53
C SER A 8 -14.02 -1.21 -13.13
N ALA A 9 -14.07 -2.35 -12.72
CA ALA A 9 -14.24 -2.66 -11.36
C ALA A 9 -12.98 -2.51 -10.53
N GLY A 10 -11.83 -2.39 -11.13
CA GLY A 10 -10.57 -2.35 -10.40
C GLY A 10 -10.44 -1.15 -9.48
N VAL A 11 -9.67 -1.31 -8.40
CA VAL A 11 -9.35 -0.21 -7.50
C VAL A 11 -7.88 -0.22 -7.19
N ILE A 12 -7.37 0.95 -6.78
CA ILE A 12 -6.00 1.11 -6.34
C ILE A 12 -6.03 1.49 -4.87
N TYR A 13 -5.28 0.74 -4.07
CA TYR A 13 -5.09 1.02 -2.66
C TYR A 13 -3.67 1.56 -2.51
N GLU A 14 -3.55 2.84 -2.20
CA GLU A 14 -2.26 3.50 -2.16
C GLU A 14 -1.88 3.79 -0.73
N VAL A 15 -0.68 3.36 -0.33
CA VAL A 15 -0.16 3.59 1.01
C VAL A 15 1.06 4.48 0.89
N ARG A 16 0.97 5.68 1.45
CA ARG A 16 2.07 6.65 1.46
C ARG A 16 2.74 6.59 2.81
N LEU A 17 4.05 6.42 2.78
CA LEU A 17 4.82 6.17 3.98
C LEU A 17 5.96 7.18 4.09
N GLU A 18 6.19 7.66 5.31
CA GLU A 18 7.34 8.51 5.61
C GLU A 18 8.09 7.86 6.75
N ILE A 19 9.39 7.66 6.57
CA ILE A 19 10.20 6.89 7.50
C ILE A 19 11.39 7.72 7.94
N ALA A 20 11.66 7.72 9.25
CA ALA A 20 12.81 8.42 9.80
C ALA A 20 14.10 7.89 9.13
N PRO A 21 15.07 8.78 8.83
CA PRO A 21 16.27 8.36 8.12
C PRO A 21 17.01 7.22 8.79
N GLU A 22 17.04 7.19 10.11
CA GLU A 22 17.76 6.13 10.83
C GLU A 22 17.12 4.76 10.68
N ALA A 23 15.85 4.68 10.27
CA ALA A 23 15.14 3.41 10.13
C ALA A 23 15.00 2.96 8.68
N ILE A 24 15.48 3.76 7.72
CA ILE A 24 15.14 3.50 6.31
C ILE A 24 15.71 2.19 5.79
N ARG A 25 16.89 1.80 6.23
CA ARG A 25 17.48 0.56 5.76
C ARG A 25 16.68 -0.65 6.19
N GLU A 26 16.30 -0.68 7.45
CA GLU A 26 15.48 -1.77 7.95
C GLU A 26 14.12 -1.77 7.28
N PHE A 27 13.56 -0.59 7.09
CA PHE A 27 12.25 -0.48 6.46
C PHE A 27 12.28 -0.99 5.02
N ASP A 28 13.28 -0.57 4.25
CA ASP A 28 13.39 -0.99 2.85
C ASP A 28 13.64 -2.48 2.74
N ALA A 29 14.29 -3.09 3.72
CA ALA A 29 14.50 -4.52 3.71
C ALA A 29 13.22 -5.28 4.05
N TRP A 30 12.37 -4.69 4.87
CA TRP A 30 11.13 -5.33 5.33
C TRP A 30 9.98 -5.17 4.34
N LEU A 31 9.91 -4.03 3.67
CA LEU A 31 8.72 -3.64 2.91
C LEU A 31 8.33 -4.62 1.79
N PRO A 32 9.27 -5.12 0.96
CA PRO A 32 8.86 -6.02 -0.12
C PRO A 32 8.18 -7.29 0.38
N GLY A 33 8.68 -7.88 1.44
CA GLY A 33 8.04 -9.07 2.00
C GLY A 33 6.65 -8.78 2.53
N HIS A 34 6.49 -7.60 3.15
CA HIS A 34 5.18 -7.17 3.62
C HIS A 34 4.20 -6.98 2.46
N ALA A 35 4.66 -6.33 1.38
CA ALA A 35 3.83 -6.13 0.21
C ALA A 35 3.46 -7.46 -0.44
N ASP A 36 4.39 -8.42 -0.43
CA ASP A 36 4.11 -9.75 -0.97
C ASP A 36 3.02 -10.46 -0.16
N GLU A 37 2.97 -10.23 1.15
CA GLU A 37 1.91 -10.81 1.96
C GLU A 37 0.53 -10.30 1.53
N LEU A 38 0.43 -9.01 1.22
CA LEU A 38 -0.82 -8.48 0.71
C LEU A 38 -1.13 -9.05 -0.67
N LEU A 39 -0.11 -9.15 -1.51
CA LEU A 39 -0.31 -9.66 -2.87
C LEU A 39 -0.88 -11.07 -2.87
N ALA A 40 -0.58 -11.86 -1.85
CA ALA A 40 -1.08 -13.23 -1.78
C ALA A 40 -2.55 -13.31 -1.41
N LEU A 41 -3.17 -12.22 -1.00
CA LEU A 41 -4.57 -12.22 -0.60
C LEU A 41 -5.47 -12.19 -1.84
N ASP A 42 -6.65 -12.79 -1.68
CA ASP A 42 -7.61 -12.86 -2.79
C ASP A 42 -7.96 -11.47 -3.29
N GLY A 43 -7.93 -11.29 -4.59
CA GLY A 43 -8.30 -10.03 -5.23
C GLY A 43 -7.16 -9.07 -5.44
N PHE A 44 -6.03 -9.25 -4.78
CA PHE A 44 -4.85 -8.42 -5.05
C PHE A 44 -4.17 -8.92 -6.33
N GLU A 45 -3.94 -8.03 -7.26
CA GLU A 45 -3.43 -8.39 -8.59
C GLU A 45 -1.96 -8.07 -8.78
N ASP A 46 -1.53 -6.91 -8.31
CA ASP A 46 -0.12 -6.55 -8.34
C ASP A 46 0.12 -5.36 -7.42
N TYR A 47 1.38 -5.00 -7.28
CA TYR A 47 1.73 -3.77 -6.57
C TYR A 47 2.99 -3.18 -7.18
N GLU A 48 3.26 -1.92 -6.87
CA GLU A 48 4.55 -1.32 -7.15
C GLU A 48 4.99 -0.50 -5.94
N ILE A 49 6.29 -0.47 -5.72
CA ILE A 49 6.89 0.33 -4.66
C ILE A 49 7.61 1.49 -5.32
N ILE A 50 7.29 2.71 -4.89
CA ILE A 50 7.87 3.91 -5.44
C ILE A 50 8.74 4.56 -4.37
N ARG A 51 9.99 4.82 -4.71
CA ARG A 51 10.89 5.58 -3.84
C ARG A 51 10.89 7.01 -4.34
N HIS A 52 10.57 7.94 -3.45
CA HIS A 52 10.57 9.34 -3.82
C HIS A 52 11.97 9.90 -3.61
N GLU A 53 12.42 10.71 -4.55
CA GLU A 53 13.75 11.32 -4.46
C GLU A 53 13.82 12.38 -3.39
N GLN A 54 12.72 13.10 -3.18
CA GLN A 54 12.72 14.18 -2.23
C GLN A 54 12.14 13.75 -0.90
N ALA A 55 12.85 14.08 0.16
CA ALA A 55 12.37 13.82 1.51
C ALA A 55 11.28 14.81 1.88
N ALA A 56 10.54 14.51 2.92
CA ALA A 56 9.60 15.45 3.52
C ALA A 56 10.38 16.59 4.16
N ALA A 57 9.68 17.69 4.49
CA ALA A 57 10.33 18.89 5.00
C ALA A 57 11.14 18.64 6.26
N ASP A 58 10.74 17.67 7.08
CA ASP A 58 11.44 17.32 8.31
C ASP A 58 12.52 16.25 8.10
N GLY A 59 12.78 15.85 6.86
CA GLY A 59 13.83 14.90 6.56
C GLY A 59 13.39 13.45 6.49
N TYR A 60 12.13 13.13 6.80
CA TYR A 60 11.65 11.76 6.66
C TYR A 60 11.66 11.36 5.20
N LEU A 61 12.06 10.13 4.95
CA LEU A 61 12.15 9.61 3.58
C LEU A 61 10.81 9.00 3.18
N ARG A 62 10.47 9.13 1.90
CA ARG A 62 9.14 8.80 1.42
C ARG A 62 9.14 7.56 0.55
N ARG A 63 8.16 6.71 0.80
CA ARG A 63 7.90 5.52 -0.01
C ARG A 63 6.40 5.43 -0.25
N THR A 64 6.02 4.99 -1.44
CA THR A 64 4.61 4.76 -1.74
C THR A 64 4.46 3.34 -2.25
N VAL A 65 3.45 2.63 -1.78
CA VAL A 65 3.11 1.33 -2.33
C VAL A 65 1.72 1.44 -2.92
N ARG A 66 1.57 1.07 -4.18
CA ARG A 66 0.29 1.03 -4.85
C ARG A 66 -0.08 -0.41 -5.11
N TYR A 67 -1.20 -0.81 -4.53
CA TYR A 67 -1.74 -2.14 -4.74
C TYR A 67 -2.91 -2.05 -5.69
N ARG A 68 -2.92 -2.93 -6.70
CA ARG A 68 -4.05 -3.01 -7.59
C ARG A 68 -4.90 -4.21 -7.22
N LEU A 69 -6.21 -3.99 -7.08
CA LEU A 69 -7.14 -5.04 -6.71
C LEU A 69 -8.19 -5.21 -7.79
N ARG A 70 -8.73 -6.42 -7.89
CA ARG A 70 -9.73 -6.77 -8.89
C ARG A 70 -10.97 -5.90 -8.78
N ASP A 71 -11.42 -5.61 -7.56
CA ASP A 71 -12.64 -4.83 -7.35
C ASP A 71 -12.68 -4.30 -5.91
N ARG A 72 -13.69 -3.48 -5.64
CA ARG A 72 -13.84 -2.88 -4.32
C ARG A 72 -14.19 -3.92 -3.27
N GLU A 73 -14.90 -4.94 -3.65
CA GLU A 73 -15.26 -6.02 -2.73
C GLU A 73 -14.04 -6.69 -2.14
N ALA A 74 -13.03 -6.92 -2.99
CA ALA A 74 -11.79 -7.52 -2.50
C ALA A 74 -11.11 -6.60 -1.49
N LEU A 75 -11.12 -5.30 -1.73
CA LEU A 75 -10.53 -4.36 -0.80
C LEU A 75 -11.30 -4.33 0.52
N ASP A 76 -12.63 -4.36 0.46
CA ASP A 76 -13.44 -4.39 1.66
C ASP A 76 -13.15 -5.64 2.49
N ARG A 77 -12.97 -6.79 1.83
CA ARG A 77 -12.61 -8.02 2.53
C ARG A 77 -11.24 -7.90 3.20
N TYR A 78 -10.30 -7.25 2.52
CA TYR A 78 -8.99 -7.01 3.10
C TYR A 78 -9.13 -6.20 4.40
N PHE A 79 -9.91 -5.12 4.37
CA PHE A 79 -10.10 -4.30 5.57
C PHE A 79 -10.75 -5.07 6.69
N GLU A 80 -11.71 -5.93 6.37
CA GLU A 80 -12.43 -6.69 7.39
C GLU A 80 -11.62 -7.84 7.97
N GLU A 81 -10.83 -8.51 7.16
CA GLU A 81 -10.24 -9.78 7.55
C GLU A 81 -8.75 -9.75 7.80
N HIS A 82 -8.04 -8.80 7.19
CA HIS A 82 -6.58 -8.87 7.18
C HIS A 82 -5.87 -7.59 7.58
N ALA A 83 -6.49 -6.42 7.37
CA ALA A 83 -5.78 -5.17 7.52
C ALA A 83 -5.22 -4.97 8.92
N GLU A 84 -6.00 -5.27 9.94
CA GLU A 84 -5.57 -5.04 11.30
C GLU A 84 -4.29 -5.82 11.60
N ARG A 85 -4.25 -7.07 11.21
CA ARG A 85 -3.10 -7.93 11.45
C ARG A 85 -1.86 -7.44 10.71
N LEU A 86 -2.03 -7.10 9.44
CA LEU A 86 -0.90 -6.69 8.61
C LEU A 86 -0.40 -5.30 8.98
N GLN A 87 -1.31 -4.38 9.30
CA GLN A 87 -0.91 -3.05 9.74
C GLN A 87 -0.25 -3.08 11.12
N ALA A 88 -0.73 -3.98 11.98
CA ALA A 88 -0.14 -4.11 13.31
C ALA A 88 1.31 -4.55 13.25
N ASP A 89 1.66 -5.39 12.27
CA ASP A 89 3.05 -5.81 12.12
C ASP A 89 3.95 -4.62 11.83
N GLY A 90 3.53 -3.74 10.93
CA GLY A 90 4.30 -2.53 10.62
C GLY A 90 4.41 -1.60 11.81
N ARG A 91 3.30 -1.40 12.52
CA ARG A 91 3.31 -0.54 13.71
C ARG A 91 4.24 -1.08 14.78
N ARG A 92 4.26 -2.39 14.95
CA ARG A 92 5.10 -3.03 15.95
C ARG A 92 6.58 -2.78 15.68
N ARG A 93 6.94 -2.84 14.40
CA ARG A 93 8.35 -2.71 14.00
C ARG A 93 8.78 -1.27 13.85
N PHE A 94 7.92 -0.40 13.33
CA PHE A 94 8.33 0.95 12.92
C PHE A 94 7.43 2.05 13.46
N GLY A 95 6.53 1.75 14.38
CA GLY A 95 5.47 2.67 14.75
C GLY A 95 5.93 4.03 15.24
N THR A 96 7.12 4.12 15.87
CA THR A 96 7.61 5.38 16.38
C THR A 96 8.44 6.16 15.35
N VAL A 97 8.79 5.52 14.23
CA VAL A 97 9.65 6.13 13.22
C VAL A 97 9.01 6.12 11.84
N MET A 98 7.71 5.90 11.77
CA MET A 98 7.00 5.80 10.50
C MET A 98 5.65 6.51 10.59
N ARG A 99 5.29 7.19 9.50
CA ARG A 99 3.96 7.77 9.34
C ARG A 99 3.34 7.17 8.10
N ALA A 100 2.05 6.88 8.14
CA ALA A 100 1.37 6.26 7.02
C ALA A 100 0.07 6.97 6.71
N GLU A 101 -0.21 7.13 5.42
CA GLU A 101 -1.44 7.73 4.94
C GLU A 101 -1.95 6.83 3.82
N ARG A 102 -3.25 6.60 3.77
CA ARG A 102 -3.83 5.65 2.83
C ARG A 102 -4.93 6.30 2.01
N GLN A 103 -4.97 5.94 0.73
CA GLN A 103 -5.98 6.45 -0.18
C GLN A 103 -6.52 5.31 -1.02
N ILE A 104 -7.79 5.41 -1.36
CA ILE A 104 -8.43 4.47 -2.28
C ILE A 104 -8.76 5.24 -3.53
N GLN A 105 -8.31 4.71 -4.68
CA GLN A 105 -8.51 5.36 -5.97
C GLN A 105 -9.18 4.40 -6.91
N SER A 106 -10.10 4.91 -7.72
CA SER A 106 -10.74 4.12 -8.74
C SER A 106 -10.20 4.56 -10.08
N PRO A 107 -9.52 3.68 -10.82
CA PRO A 107 -9.09 4.05 -12.15
C PRO A 107 -10.32 4.18 -13.02
N GLY A 108 -10.27 5.06 -13.96
CA GLY A 108 -11.39 5.23 -14.83
C GLY A 108 -11.74 6.66 -14.96
N LYS A 109 -12.85 6.94 -15.62
CA LYS A 109 -13.21 8.31 -15.84
C LYS A 109 -14.12 8.84 -14.82
N LEU A 110 -14.05 10.10 -14.66
CA LEU A 110 -14.95 10.84 -13.80
C LEU A 110 -16.17 11.28 -14.57
#